data_b3e42a7dbf5e7065284acc5707361fe3
#
_entry.id   b3e42a7dbf5e7065284acc5707361fe3
#
_cell.length_a   1.000
_cell.length_b   1.000
_cell.length_c   1.000
_cell.angle_alpha   90.00
_cell.angle_beta   90.00
_cell.angle_gamma   90.00
#
_symmetry.space_group_name_H-M   'P 1'
#
loop_
_entity.id
_entity.type
_entity.pdbx_description
1 polymer ?
#
loop_
_entity_poly.entity_id
_entity_poly.type
_entity_poly.pdbx_seq_one_letter_code
_entity_poly.pdbx_strand_id
1 'polypeptide(L)'
;MTTFTIFNDDCLQKMKDISANSIDLIICDLPYGCLTGGAGKEKAKRNEAGNEGVIAGCAWDVKIDLDAFWKEVKRIRKNDHSPTIHFCTTKFGYELIKSNEKEFRYDLVWTKTNAVGFLQANKMPMRAHEMIYVFSKAGAYYERIDIKGDFPAGGGGTRDNAQFIIADCPTHTTEAGRRCVKSYVEVANKKTKGGHPTAKPIELYKWLIERYCPPNGMVLDPTFGSCNSGMACRELSRNYIGIEMSKVFFDKVK
;
A
#
# COMPACT_ATOMS: atom_id res chain seq x y z
N MET A 1 -24.87 -2.05 7.97
CA MET A 1 -24.09 -3.26 7.62
C MET A 1 -23.03 -2.85 6.60
N THR A 2 -21.78 -3.29 6.79
CA THR A 2 -20.70 -3.03 5.80
C THR A 2 -20.80 -4.05 4.66
N THR A 3 -20.54 -3.59 3.45
CA THR A 3 -20.46 -4.45 2.27
C THR A 3 -19.06 -5.03 2.14
N PHE A 4 -18.97 -6.33 1.84
CA PHE A 4 -17.69 -7.01 1.61
C PHE A 4 -17.84 -7.90 0.38
N THR A 5 -17.20 -7.51 -0.72
CA THR A 5 -17.31 -8.19 -2.00
C THR A 5 -15.93 -8.50 -2.55
N ILE A 6 -15.72 -9.72 -3.02
CA ILE A 6 -14.47 -10.14 -3.65
C ILE A 6 -14.76 -10.79 -5.02
N PHE A 7 -13.85 -10.58 -5.98
CA PHE A 7 -13.95 -11.11 -7.33
C PHE A 7 -12.68 -11.86 -7.72
N ASN A 8 -12.84 -13.01 -8.38
CA ASN A 8 -11.74 -13.69 -9.04
C ASN A 8 -11.71 -13.28 -10.51
N ASP A 9 -10.92 -12.26 -10.83
CA ASP A 9 -10.88 -11.67 -12.17
C ASP A 9 -9.57 -10.89 -12.39
N ASP A 10 -9.32 -10.48 -13.63
CA ASP A 10 -8.32 -9.46 -13.95
C ASP A 10 -8.80 -8.10 -13.45
N CYS A 11 -7.94 -7.39 -12.71
CA CYS A 11 -8.34 -6.13 -12.08
C CYS A 11 -8.69 -5.03 -13.10
N LEU A 12 -7.97 -4.94 -14.24
CA LEU A 12 -8.26 -3.94 -15.26
C LEU A 12 -9.60 -4.19 -15.97
N GLN A 13 -10.02 -5.45 -16.08
CA GLN A 13 -11.33 -5.78 -16.62
C GLN A 13 -12.41 -5.51 -15.57
N LYS A 14 -12.21 -6.01 -14.34
CA LYS A 14 -13.23 -5.88 -13.29
C LYS A 14 -13.44 -4.45 -12.81
N MET A 15 -12.41 -3.62 -12.79
CA MET A 15 -12.56 -2.21 -12.46
C MET A 15 -13.53 -1.47 -13.38
N LYS A 16 -13.71 -1.89 -14.64
CA LYS A 16 -14.68 -1.29 -15.57
C LYS A 16 -16.13 -1.43 -15.10
N ASP A 17 -16.44 -2.48 -14.35
CA ASP A 17 -17.79 -2.74 -13.81
C ASP A 17 -18.06 -1.97 -12.52
N ILE A 18 -17.03 -1.38 -11.89
CA ILE A 18 -17.19 -0.56 -10.69
C ILE A 18 -17.79 0.79 -11.10
N SER A 19 -18.79 1.23 -10.36
CA SER A 19 -19.45 2.50 -10.59
C SER A 19 -18.47 3.68 -10.52
N ALA A 20 -18.63 4.66 -11.40
CA ALA A 20 -17.86 5.89 -11.31
C ALA A 20 -18.13 6.61 -9.98
N ASN A 21 -17.15 7.34 -9.48
CA ASN A 21 -17.24 8.15 -8.27
C ASN A 21 -17.73 7.40 -7.03
N SER A 22 -17.30 6.14 -6.85
CA SER A 22 -17.80 5.27 -5.77
C SER A 22 -16.74 4.86 -4.73
N ILE A 23 -15.44 5.03 -5.01
CA ILE A 23 -14.34 4.53 -4.18
C ILE A 23 -13.70 5.66 -3.39
N ASP A 24 -13.69 5.54 -2.06
CA ASP A 24 -13.08 6.51 -1.16
C ASP A 24 -11.56 6.32 -1.03
N LEU A 25 -11.08 5.07 -1.06
CA LEU A 25 -9.65 4.72 -1.00
C LEU A 25 -9.36 3.55 -1.94
N ILE A 26 -8.30 3.67 -2.76
CA ILE A 26 -7.72 2.55 -3.50
C ILE A 26 -6.39 2.21 -2.84
N ILE A 27 -6.18 0.94 -2.45
CA ILE A 27 -4.92 0.48 -1.83
C ILE A 27 -4.39 -0.70 -2.61
N CYS A 28 -3.14 -0.61 -3.09
CA CYS A 28 -2.60 -1.52 -4.09
C CYS A 28 -1.24 -2.08 -3.72
N ASP A 29 -1.07 -3.39 -3.91
CA ASP A 29 0.22 -4.06 -4.00
C ASP A 29 0.35 -4.65 -5.41
N LEU A 30 0.48 -3.77 -6.41
CA LEU A 30 0.53 -4.17 -7.82
C LEU A 30 1.74 -5.07 -8.10
N PRO A 31 1.69 -5.97 -9.08
CA PRO A 31 2.86 -6.76 -9.46
C PRO A 31 3.97 -5.86 -10.03
N TYR A 32 5.19 -6.00 -9.47
CA TYR A 32 6.33 -5.14 -9.81
C TYR A 32 7.11 -5.62 -11.03
N GLY A 33 6.88 -6.85 -11.51
CA GLY A 33 7.67 -7.49 -12.57
C GLY A 33 9.12 -7.75 -12.18
N CYS A 34 9.43 -7.84 -10.89
CA CYS A 34 10.79 -8.02 -10.38
C CYS A 34 11.07 -9.43 -9.85
N LEU A 35 10.04 -10.23 -9.64
CA LEU A 35 10.15 -11.62 -9.14
C LEU A 35 10.18 -12.64 -10.28
N THR A 36 9.77 -12.27 -11.49
CA THR A 36 10.08 -13.01 -12.71
C THR A 36 11.56 -12.84 -12.97
N GLY A 37 12.38 -13.80 -12.52
CA GLY A 37 13.84 -13.77 -12.65
C GLY A 37 14.26 -13.22 -14.00
N GLY A 38 15.18 -12.25 -13.97
CA GLY A 38 15.62 -11.48 -15.13
C GLY A 38 15.81 -12.36 -16.36
N ALA A 39 15.38 -11.85 -17.51
CA ALA A 39 15.34 -12.48 -18.82
C ALA A 39 16.41 -13.57 -19.04
N GLY A 40 16.07 -14.81 -18.74
CA GLY A 40 16.90 -15.97 -18.94
C GLY A 40 16.02 -17.19 -18.81
N LYS A 41 15.70 -17.81 -19.94
CA LYS A 41 15.02 -19.10 -20.04
C LYS A 41 15.89 -20.23 -19.44
N GLU A 42 16.26 -20.17 -18.18
CA GLU A 42 16.84 -21.33 -17.50
C GLU A 42 15.77 -21.95 -16.62
N LYS A 43 15.35 -23.13 -17.04
CA LYS A 43 14.51 -24.06 -16.28
C LYS A 43 15.09 -24.21 -14.88
N ALA A 44 14.27 -23.94 -13.85
CA ALA A 44 14.60 -24.25 -12.47
C ALA A 44 15.15 -25.69 -12.39
N LYS A 45 16.44 -25.84 -12.08
CA LYS A 45 17.02 -27.15 -11.78
C LYS A 45 16.44 -27.56 -10.42
N ARG A 46 15.67 -28.64 -10.40
CA ARG A 46 15.31 -29.34 -9.16
C ARG A 46 16.60 -29.74 -8.47
N ASN A 47 16.78 -29.39 -7.22
CA ASN A 47 17.83 -30.00 -6.41
C ASN A 47 17.47 -31.48 -6.18
N GLU A 48 18.47 -32.32 -6.02
CA GLU A 48 18.32 -33.78 -5.88
C GLU A 48 17.46 -34.21 -4.67
N ALA A 49 17.06 -33.28 -3.79
CA ALA A 49 16.22 -33.50 -2.62
C ALA A 49 14.74 -33.25 -2.87
N GLY A 50 14.30 -32.93 -4.09
CA GLY A 50 12.87 -32.73 -4.41
C GLY A 50 12.22 -31.49 -3.78
N ASN A 51 12.98 -30.66 -3.09
CA ASN A 51 12.48 -29.43 -2.51
C ASN A 51 12.42 -28.33 -3.57
N GLU A 52 11.23 -27.81 -3.83
CA GLU A 52 10.96 -26.60 -4.62
C GLU A 52 11.51 -25.38 -3.88
N GLY A 53 12.82 -25.26 -3.78
CA GLY A 53 13.53 -24.19 -3.07
C GLY A 53 14.02 -23.05 -3.95
N VAL A 54 13.64 -23.04 -5.20
CA VAL A 54 13.86 -21.90 -6.11
C VAL A 54 12.51 -21.27 -6.33
N ILE A 55 12.39 -19.98 -6.08
CA ILE A 55 11.29 -19.16 -6.55
C ILE A 55 11.31 -19.28 -8.08
N ALA A 56 10.67 -20.32 -8.60
CA ALA A 56 10.27 -20.37 -10.00
C ALA A 56 9.51 -19.06 -10.22
N GLY A 57 9.98 -18.23 -11.15
CA GLY A 57 9.50 -16.86 -11.32
C GLY A 57 8.00 -16.80 -11.12
N CYS A 58 7.56 -15.96 -10.19
CA CYS A 58 6.14 -15.89 -9.82
C CYS A 58 5.37 -15.49 -11.07
N ALA A 59 4.66 -16.43 -11.70
CA ALA A 59 3.97 -16.23 -12.97
C ALA A 59 2.93 -15.08 -12.91
N TRP A 60 2.51 -14.72 -11.71
CA TRP A 60 1.60 -13.60 -11.44
C TRP A 60 2.31 -12.22 -11.39
N ASP A 61 3.64 -12.16 -11.26
CA ASP A 61 4.37 -10.89 -11.17
C ASP A 61 4.62 -10.31 -12.58
N VAL A 62 3.56 -10.10 -13.32
CA VAL A 62 3.57 -9.46 -14.64
C VAL A 62 3.16 -7.99 -14.47
N LYS A 63 3.99 -7.07 -15.00
CA LYS A 63 3.69 -5.64 -14.93
C LYS A 63 2.31 -5.34 -15.52
N ILE A 64 1.54 -4.58 -14.77
CA ILE A 64 0.24 -4.08 -15.18
C ILE A 64 0.41 -2.89 -16.16
N ASP A 65 -0.55 -2.70 -17.06
CA ASP A 65 -0.66 -1.49 -17.87
C ASP A 65 -1.07 -0.30 -16.98
N LEU A 66 -0.11 0.57 -16.65
CA LEU A 66 -0.34 1.70 -15.76
C LEU A 66 -1.25 2.77 -16.37
N ASP A 67 -1.26 2.96 -17.69
CA ASP A 67 -2.14 3.94 -18.33
C ASP A 67 -3.60 3.49 -18.23
N ALA A 68 -3.87 2.21 -18.51
CA ALA A 68 -5.18 1.61 -18.32
C ALA A 68 -5.61 1.64 -16.85
N PHE A 69 -4.71 1.34 -15.94
CA PHE A 69 -4.95 1.38 -14.50
C PHE A 69 -5.35 2.80 -14.03
N TRP A 70 -4.56 3.82 -14.35
CA TRP A 70 -4.85 5.19 -13.95
C TRP A 70 -6.12 5.75 -14.59
N LYS A 71 -6.47 5.31 -15.79
CA LYS A 71 -7.74 5.65 -16.42
C LYS A 71 -8.92 5.21 -15.57
N GLU A 72 -8.91 3.96 -15.11
CA GLU A 72 -9.99 3.42 -14.26
C GLU A 72 -9.95 4.03 -12.86
N VAL A 73 -8.79 4.19 -12.23
CA VAL A 73 -8.65 4.89 -10.96
C VAL A 73 -9.30 6.28 -11.00
N LYS A 74 -9.01 7.07 -12.04
CA LYS A 74 -9.58 8.42 -12.20
C LYS A 74 -11.09 8.42 -12.39
N ARG A 75 -11.65 7.35 -12.97
CA ARG A 75 -13.10 7.20 -13.18
C ARG A 75 -13.83 6.79 -11.90
N ILE A 76 -13.28 5.83 -11.14
CA ILE A 76 -13.96 5.21 -9.99
C ILE A 76 -13.76 5.95 -8.68
N ARG A 77 -12.67 6.72 -8.53
CA ARG A 77 -12.44 7.51 -7.30
C ARG A 77 -13.64 8.44 -7.05
N LYS A 78 -14.06 8.53 -5.80
CA LYS A 78 -15.29 9.23 -5.39
C LYS A 78 -15.20 10.74 -5.61
N ASN A 79 -14.03 11.32 -5.38
CA ASN A 79 -13.76 12.73 -5.59
C ASN A 79 -12.25 12.99 -5.75
N ASP A 80 -11.87 14.24 -5.94
CA ASP A 80 -10.49 14.65 -6.18
C ASP A 80 -9.55 14.43 -4.97
N HIS A 81 -10.09 14.24 -3.77
CA HIS A 81 -9.36 13.95 -2.53
C HIS A 81 -9.24 12.46 -2.23
N SER A 82 -9.96 11.58 -2.95
CA SER A 82 -9.87 10.14 -2.77
C SER A 82 -8.48 9.63 -3.16
N PRO A 83 -7.68 9.10 -2.21
CA PRO A 83 -6.31 8.71 -2.49
C PRO A 83 -6.22 7.34 -3.14
N THR A 84 -5.12 7.13 -3.86
CA THR A 84 -4.62 5.82 -4.27
C THR A 84 -3.27 5.61 -3.60
N ILE A 85 -3.15 4.52 -2.85
CA ILE A 85 -1.95 4.17 -2.08
C ILE A 85 -1.32 2.93 -2.69
N HIS A 86 -0.02 3.01 -3.00
CA HIS A 86 0.76 1.92 -3.57
C HIS A 86 1.89 1.50 -2.67
N PHE A 87 1.98 0.20 -2.38
CA PHE A 87 3.23 -0.38 -1.92
C PHE A 87 4.17 -0.54 -3.10
N CYS A 88 5.44 -0.25 -2.94
CA CYS A 88 6.38 -0.37 -4.05
C CYS A 88 7.85 -0.52 -3.61
N THR A 89 8.63 -1.08 -4.52
CA THR A 89 10.08 -0.96 -4.50
C THR A 89 10.49 0.37 -5.14
N THR A 90 11.68 0.88 -4.84
CA THR A 90 12.16 2.15 -5.41
C THR A 90 12.10 2.17 -6.95
N LYS A 91 12.47 1.06 -7.60
CA LYS A 91 12.47 0.99 -9.07
C LYS A 91 11.06 1.06 -9.66
N PHE A 92 10.14 0.26 -9.12
CA PHE A 92 8.74 0.29 -9.57
C PHE A 92 8.06 1.60 -9.16
N GLY A 93 8.41 2.15 -8.00
CA GLY A 93 7.93 3.46 -7.55
C GLY A 93 8.30 4.61 -8.49
N TYR A 94 9.50 4.58 -9.08
CA TYR A 94 9.87 5.53 -10.12
C TYR A 94 8.95 5.42 -11.35
N GLU A 95 8.65 4.21 -11.80
CA GLU A 95 7.71 3.97 -12.91
C GLU A 95 6.30 4.48 -12.57
N LEU A 96 5.82 4.24 -11.35
CA LEU A 96 4.53 4.76 -10.85
C LEU A 96 4.48 6.28 -10.87
N ILE A 97 5.49 6.95 -10.31
CA ILE A 97 5.53 8.42 -10.28
C ILE A 97 5.53 8.95 -11.72
N LYS A 98 6.39 8.42 -12.58
CA LYS A 98 6.47 8.85 -13.98
C LYS A 98 5.15 8.69 -14.73
N SER A 99 4.37 7.64 -14.43
CA SER A 99 3.08 7.38 -15.09
C SER A 99 1.95 8.32 -14.63
N ASN A 100 2.07 8.96 -13.47
CA ASN A 100 1.06 9.89 -12.94
C ASN A 100 1.67 10.97 -12.02
N GLU A 101 2.72 11.63 -12.49
CA GLU A 101 3.51 12.61 -11.74
C GLU A 101 2.65 13.75 -11.15
N LYS A 102 1.67 14.24 -11.91
CA LYS A 102 0.78 15.34 -11.47
C LYS A 102 -0.04 15.02 -10.22
N GLU A 103 -0.36 13.75 -10.01
CA GLU A 103 -1.15 13.30 -8.87
C GLU A 103 -0.32 12.70 -7.74
N PHE A 104 0.99 12.53 -7.90
CA PHE A 104 1.88 12.13 -6.81
C PHE A 104 1.91 13.22 -5.73
N ARG A 105 1.69 12.84 -4.47
CA ARG A 105 1.65 13.78 -3.35
C ARG A 105 2.85 13.66 -2.43
N TYR A 106 3.07 12.49 -1.89
CA TYR A 106 4.19 12.21 -0.98
C TYR A 106 4.37 10.70 -0.81
N ASP A 107 5.45 10.37 -0.14
CA ASP A 107 5.78 9.01 0.24
C ASP A 107 5.70 8.79 1.75
N LEU A 108 5.48 7.53 2.11
CA LEU A 108 5.62 7.00 3.45
C LEU A 108 6.57 5.82 3.40
N VAL A 109 7.17 5.49 4.53
CA VAL A 109 8.08 4.34 4.65
C VAL A 109 7.51 3.35 5.66
N TRP A 110 7.27 2.11 5.21
CA TRP A 110 7.04 1.01 6.12
C TRP A 110 8.38 0.41 6.53
N THR A 111 8.73 0.52 7.82
CA THR A 111 9.92 -0.11 8.41
C THR A 111 9.53 -1.48 8.99
N LYS A 112 10.35 -2.48 8.64
CA LYS A 112 10.14 -3.88 9.02
C LYS A 112 11.01 -4.22 10.24
N THR A 113 10.47 -4.97 11.18
CA THR A 113 11.26 -5.47 12.31
C THR A 113 12.31 -6.50 11.89
N ASN A 114 12.03 -7.26 10.83
CA ASN A 114 12.94 -8.24 10.26
C ASN A 114 13.37 -7.81 8.86
N ALA A 115 14.67 -7.55 8.67
CA ALA A 115 15.22 -7.25 7.37
C ALA A 115 15.18 -8.48 6.45
N VAL A 116 15.08 -8.25 5.14
CA VAL A 116 15.07 -9.29 4.10
C VAL A 116 16.28 -9.16 3.19
N GLY A 117 16.60 -10.24 2.44
CA GLY A 117 17.72 -10.24 1.49
C GLY A 117 19.02 -10.78 2.08
N PHE A 118 18.97 -11.67 3.08
CA PHE A 118 20.12 -12.27 3.73
C PHE A 118 21.14 -12.87 2.75
N LEU A 119 20.69 -13.51 1.65
CA LEU A 119 21.58 -14.07 0.63
C LEU A 119 22.47 -13.03 -0.07
N GLN A 120 22.12 -11.76 0.02
CA GLN A 120 22.88 -10.64 -0.54
C GLN A 120 23.64 -9.84 0.53
N ALA A 121 23.61 -10.25 1.79
CA ALA A 121 24.13 -9.47 2.92
C ALA A 121 25.65 -9.17 2.82
N ASN A 122 26.40 -10.01 2.10
CA ASN A 122 27.82 -9.79 1.82
C ASN A 122 28.08 -8.78 0.68
N LYS A 123 27.05 -8.37 -0.06
CA LYS A 123 27.16 -7.48 -1.23
C LYS A 123 26.47 -6.14 -1.02
N MET A 124 25.43 -6.11 -0.20
CA MET A 124 24.65 -4.91 0.10
C MET A 124 23.93 -5.04 1.45
N PRO A 125 23.56 -3.92 2.08
CA PRO A 125 22.74 -3.94 3.28
C PRO A 125 21.42 -4.68 3.07
N MET A 126 20.97 -5.40 4.10
CA MET A 126 19.67 -6.04 4.09
C MET A 126 18.55 -4.99 4.08
N ARG A 127 17.49 -5.26 3.32
CA ARG A 127 16.37 -4.32 3.20
C ARG A 127 15.43 -4.44 4.39
N ALA A 128 15.29 -3.37 5.16
CA ALA A 128 14.42 -3.28 6.32
C ALA A 128 13.18 -2.36 6.09
N HIS A 129 12.93 -1.94 4.86
CA HIS A 129 11.80 -1.05 4.56
C HIS A 129 11.18 -1.30 3.19
N GLU A 130 9.95 -0.83 3.01
CA GLU A 130 9.27 -0.67 1.72
C GLU A 130 8.68 0.74 1.63
N MET A 131 8.60 1.24 0.40
CA MET A 131 8.00 2.53 0.11
C MET A 131 6.48 2.39 -0.02
N ILE A 132 5.76 3.43 0.38
CA ILE A 132 4.33 3.56 0.20
C ILE A 132 4.09 4.93 -0.42
N TYR A 133 3.52 4.97 -1.61
CA TYR A 133 3.29 6.21 -2.36
C TYR A 133 1.83 6.58 -2.35
N VAL A 134 1.56 7.86 -2.11
CA VAL A 134 0.21 8.43 -2.04
C VAL A 134 -0.03 9.33 -3.24
N PHE A 135 -1.09 9.02 -3.99
CA PHE A 135 -1.55 9.79 -5.14
C PHE A 135 -2.96 10.31 -4.90
N SER A 136 -3.25 11.52 -5.37
CA SER A 136 -4.61 12.08 -5.46
C SER A 136 -4.60 13.31 -6.36
N LYS A 137 -5.75 13.70 -6.94
CA LYS A 137 -5.82 14.86 -7.82
C LYS A 137 -5.68 16.17 -7.05
N ALA A 138 -6.30 16.25 -5.87
CA ALA A 138 -6.12 17.34 -4.91
C ALA A 138 -5.31 16.86 -3.70
N GLY A 139 -5.32 17.59 -2.58
CA GLY A 139 -4.77 17.07 -1.32
C GLY A 139 -5.48 15.78 -0.90
N ALA A 140 -4.73 14.71 -0.62
CA ALA A 140 -5.32 13.43 -0.24
C ALA A 140 -6.16 13.57 1.04
N TYR A 141 -7.33 12.89 1.10
CA TYR A 141 -8.02 12.73 2.37
C TYR A 141 -7.07 12.12 3.39
N TYR A 142 -6.98 12.75 4.53
CA TYR A 142 -6.13 12.31 5.63
C TYR A 142 -6.77 12.66 6.97
N GLU A 143 -7.05 11.64 7.77
CA GLU A 143 -7.49 11.78 9.15
C GLU A 143 -6.28 11.79 10.07
N ARG A 144 -6.06 12.88 10.78
CA ARG A 144 -4.97 12.99 11.72
C ARG A 144 -5.30 12.19 12.99
N ILE A 145 -4.57 11.10 13.18
CA ILE A 145 -4.64 10.27 14.39
C ILE A 145 -3.28 10.34 15.08
N ASP A 146 -3.20 11.11 16.16
CA ASP A 146 -1.96 11.31 16.91
C ASP A 146 -1.54 10.04 17.66
N ILE A 147 -0.23 9.84 17.79
CA ILE A 147 0.32 8.83 18.69
C ILE A 147 0.24 9.33 20.13
N LYS A 148 -0.11 8.40 21.04
CA LYS A 148 -0.14 8.65 22.49
C LYS A 148 1.18 8.21 23.12
N GLY A 149 1.66 8.93 24.12
CA GLY A 149 2.89 8.60 24.83
C GLY A 149 3.27 9.71 25.82
N ASP A 150 4.41 9.55 26.46
CA ASP A 150 4.96 10.57 27.37
C ASP A 150 5.66 11.65 26.53
N PHE A 151 4.87 12.56 25.99
CA PHE A 151 5.35 13.67 25.18
C PHE A 151 4.99 15.00 25.87
N PRO A 152 5.93 15.96 25.94
CA PRO A 152 5.59 17.30 26.38
C PRO A 152 4.61 17.96 25.42
N ALA A 153 3.83 18.92 25.89
CA ALA A 153 3.00 19.74 25.02
C ALA A 153 3.88 20.42 23.96
N GLY A 154 3.49 20.28 22.69
CA GLY A 154 4.16 20.95 21.56
C GLY A 154 3.42 22.24 21.25
N GLY A 155 4.03 23.38 21.50
CA GLY A 155 3.57 24.69 21.01
C GLY A 155 4.29 25.06 19.72
N GLY A 156 3.60 25.73 18.81
CA GLY A 156 4.25 26.42 17.70
C GLY A 156 5.16 27.50 18.29
N GLY A 157 6.46 27.22 18.41
CA GLY A 157 7.42 28.25 18.72
C GLY A 157 7.36 29.33 17.64
N THR A 158 7.39 30.58 18.03
CA THR A 158 7.68 31.72 17.14
C THR A 158 8.97 31.38 16.42
N ARG A 159 8.86 31.05 15.14
CA ARG A 159 10.04 30.85 14.30
C ARG A 159 10.55 32.22 13.90
N ASP A 160 11.55 32.70 14.58
CA ASP A 160 12.30 33.91 14.19
C ASP A 160 13.08 33.74 12.86
N ASN A 161 12.96 32.61 12.18
CA ASN A 161 13.54 32.37 10.88
C ASN A 161 12.58 32.79 9.78
N ALA A 162 12.69 34.05 9.39
CA ALA A 162 11.90 34.71 8.33
C ALA A 162 11.99 34.08 6.92
N GLN A 163 12.68 32.97 6.74
CA GLN A 163 12.87 32.34 5.42
C GLN A 163 11.71 31.41 4.99
N PHE A 164 10.80 31.04 5.89
CA PHE A 164 9.67 30.15 5.60
C PHE A 164 8.38 30.59 6.27
N ILE A 165 8.04 31.89 6.21
CA ILE A 165 6.72 32.36 6.62
C ILE A 165 5.75 32.03 5.49
N ILE A 166 5.04 30.90 5.62
CA ILE A 166 3.79 30.70 4.90
C ILE A 166 2.75 31.51 5.69
N ALA A 167 2.39 32.68 5.19
CA ALA A 167 1.27 33.44 5.72
C ALA A 167 0.04 32.53 5.75
N ASP A 168 -0.71 32.54 6.86
CA ASP A 168 -1.92 31.74 7.09
C ASP A 168 -1.74 30.23 7.31
N CYS A 169 -0.56 29.75 7.73
CA CYS A 169 -0.47 28.39 8.23
C CYS A 169 -1.07 28.30 9.63
N PRO A 170 -2.19 27.56 9.83
CA PRO A 170 -2.76 27.41 11.16
C PRO A 170 -1.72 26.78 12.10
N THR A 171 -1.48 27.41 13.24
CA THR A 171 -0.60 26.88 14.28
C THR A 171 -1.24 25.64 14.88
N HIS A 172 -0.73 24.46 14.56
CA HIS A 172 -1.16 23.24 15.21
C HIS A 172 -0.40 23.08 16.54
N THR A 173 -1.11 23.24 17.63
CA THR A 173 -0.61 22.85 18.96
C THR A 173 -0.91 21.37 19.18
N THR A 174 0.04 20.66 19.75
CA THR A 174 -0.15 19.27 20.18
C THR A 174 -0.28 19.26 21.70
N GLU A 175 -1.37 18.69 22.22
CA GLU A 175 -1.58 18.50 23.65
C GLU A 175 -0.47 17.63 24.26
N ALA A 176 -0.20 17.79 25.56
CA ALA A 176 0.67 16.88 26.29
C ALA A 176 0.19 15.43 26.17
N GLY A 177 1.10 14.50 26.03
CA GLY A 177 0.78 13.09 25.83
C GLY A 177 0.38 12.70 24.39
N ARG A 178 0.44 13.64 23.44
CA ARG A 178 0.14 13.38 22.02
C ARG A 178 1.26 13.88 21.11
N ARG A 179 1.42 13.24 19.96
CA ARG A 179 2.34 13.69 18.90
C ARG A 179 1.82 13.28 17.52
N CYS A 180 2.02 14.16 16.53
CA CYS A 180 1.76 13.83 15.13
C CYS A 180 2.57 12.61 14.70
N VAL A 181 1.97 11.76 13.87
CA VAL A 181 2.70 10.65 13.25
C VAL A 181 3.77 11.18 12.30
N LYS A 182 4.82 10.38 12.13
CA LYS A 182 5.89 10.66 11.17
C LYS A 182 5.58 9.98 9.82
N SER A 183 6.35 10.31 8.78
CA SER A 183 6.24 9.69 7.45
C SER A 183 6.73 8.24 7.40
N TYR A 184 6.98 7.60 8.54
CA TYR A 184 7.28 6.18 8.61
C TYR A 184 6.40 5.48 9.63
N VAL A 185 6.11 4.22 9.38
CA VAL A 185 5.37 3.33 10.26
C VAL A 185 6.15 2.05 10.47
N GLU A 186 6.34 1.65 11.72
CA GLU A 186 6.98 0.39 12.07
C GLU A 186 5.93 -0.67 12.35
N VAL A 187 5.92 -1.72 11.51
CA VAL A 187 5.02 -2.86 11.67
C VAL A 187 5.79 -4.14 11.36
N ALA A 188 5.67 -5.13 12.25
CA ALA A 188 6.34 -6.41 12.09
C ALA A 188 5.86 -7.16 10.84
N ASN A 189 6.81 -7.61 10.02
CA ASN A 189 6.56 -8.42 8.83
C ASN A 189 6.50 -9.93 9.17
N LYS A 190 5.62 -10.29 10.11
CA LYS A 190 5.41 -11.69 10.49
C LYS A 190 4.83 -12.48 9.31
N LYS A 191 5.49 -13.55 8.91
CA LYS A 191 4.99 -14.47 7.88
C LYS A 191 3.98 -15.43 8.50
N THR A 192 2.82 -15.56 7.89
CA THR A 192 1.85 -16.62 8.23
C THR A 192 2.21 -17.87 7.45
N LYS A 193 2.37 -19.02 8.14
CA LYS A 193 2.66 -20.30 7.50
C LYS A 193 1.54 -20.65 6.50
N GLY A 194 1.89 -20.90 5.24
CA GLY A 194 0.92 -21.17 4.16
C GLY A 194 0.21 -19.93 3.57
N GLY A 195 0.54 -18.72 4.04
CA GLY A 195 0.03 -17.47 3.48
C GLY A 195 0.70 -17.04 2.18
N HIS A 196 0.25 -15.92 1.62
CA HIS A 196 0.85 -15.33 0.43
C HIS A 196 2.31 -14.89 0.75
N PRO A 197 3.30 -15.20 -0.11
CA PRO A 197 4.73 -14.99 0.19
C PRO A 197 5.11 -13.53 0.42
N THR A 198 4.37 -12.59 -0.16
CA THR A 198 4.59 -11.14 -0.07
C THR A 198 3.49 -10.41 0.71
N ALA A 199 2.66 -11.14 1.48
CA ALA A 199 1.55 -10.56 2.22
C ALA A 199 2.01 -9.40 3.12
N LYS A 200 1.34 -8.26 3.01
CA LYS A 200 1.52 -7.13 3.93
C LYS A 200 0.76 -7.40 5.23
N PRO A 201 1.26 -6.96 6.40
CA PRO A 201 0.57 -7.15 7.68
C PRO A 201 -0.78 -6.47 7.76
N ILE A 202 -1.76 -7.08 8.44
CA ILE A 202 -3.09 -6.48 8.68
C ILE A 202 -2.95 -5.13 9.41
N GLU A 203 -2.07 -5.03 10.40
CA GLU A 203 -1.84 -3.82 11.17
C GLU A 203 -1.35 -2.64 10.31
N LEU A 204 -0.59 -2.92 9.24
CA LEU A 204 -0.17 -1.90 8.30
C LEU A 204 -1.36 -1.38 7.47
N TYR A 205 -2.22 -2.29 7.00
CA TYR A 205 -3.46 -1.91 6.31
C TYR A 205 -4.40 -1.13 7.23
N LYS A 206 -4.56 -1.54 8.50
CA LYS A 206 -5.37 -0.80 9.49
C LYS A 206 -4.84 0.62 9.65
N TRP A 207 -3.54 0.78 9.86
CA TRP A 207 -2.91 2.09 10.01
C TRP A 207 -3.17 3.02 8.81
N LEU A 208 -3.11 2.47 7.58
CA LEU A 208 -3.39 3.22 6.35
C LEU A 208 -4.90 3.51 6.20
N ILE A 209 -5.76 2.52 6.38
CA ILE A 209 -7.20 2.66 6.17
C ILE A 209 -7.82 3.64 7.17
N GLU A 210 -7.43 3.60 8.42
CA GLU A 210 -7.90 4.56 9.44
C GLU A 210 -7.63 6.00 9.06
N ARG A 211 -6.50 6.27 8.41
CA ARG A 211 -6.05 7.62 8.06
C ARG A 211 -6.50 8.08 6.70
N TYR A 212 -6.67 7.18 5.77
CA TYR A 212 -6.89 7.53 4.35
C TYR A 212 -8.28 7.16 3.82
N CYS A 213 -9.11 6.52 4.64
CA CYS A 213 -10.49 6.18 4.28
C CYS A 213 -11.45 6.69 5.35
N PRO A 214 -12.44 7.52 5.01
CA PRO A 214 -13.42 8.01 5.98
C PRO A 214 -14.22 6.86 6.62
N PRO A 215 -14.81 7.05 7.80
CA PRO A 215 -15.73 6.07 8.39
C PRO A 215 -16.81 5.64 7.41
N ASN A 216 -17.09 4.34 7.34
CA ASN A 216 -18.01 3.72 6.38
C ASN A 216 -17.64 3.91 4.90
N GLY A 217 -16.44 4.43 4.59
CA GLY A 217 -15.95 4.61 3.23
C GLY A 217 -15.76 3.27 2.50
N MET A 218 -15.69 3.34 1.18
CA MET A 218 -15.44 2.19 0.29
C MET A 218 -13.96 2.09 -0.05
N VAL A 219 -13.37 0.96 0.27
CA VAL A 219 -11.97 0.61 -0.07
C VAL A 219 -11.97 -0.37 -1.24
N LEU A 220 -11.16 -0.10 -2.25
CA LEU A 220 -10.84 -1.03 -3.33
C LEU A 220 -9.40 -1.53 -3.18
N ASP A 221 -9.22 -2.85 -3.21
CA ASP A 221 -7.91 -3.49 -3.40
C ASP A 221 -7.96 -4.30 -4.70
N PRO A 222 -7.32 -3.82 -5.78
CA PRO A 222 -7.38 -4.48 -7.08
C PRO A 222 -6.49 -5.72 -7.19
N THR A 223 -5.67 -6.03 -6.17
CA THR A 223 -4.71 -7.13 -6.17
C THR A 223 -4.54 -7.71 -4.76
N PHE A 224 -5.65 -8.13 -4.15
CA PHE A 224 -5.71 -8.36 -2.71
C PHE A 224 -4.86 -9.53 -2.16
N GLY A 225 -4.42 -10.47 -2.99
CA GLY A 225 -3.56 -11.59 -2.62
C GLY A 225 -4.06 -12.40 -1.41
N SER A 226 -3.57 -12.06 -0.21
CA SER A 226 -3.98 -12.68 1.06
C SER A 226 -5.25 -12.10 1.68
N CYS A 227 -5.83 -11.06 1.09
CA CYS A 227 -6.97 -10.30 1.59
C CYS A 227 -6.78 -9.65 2.98
N ASN A 228 -5.55 -9.36 3.36
CA ASN A 228 -5.27 -8.68 4.63
C ASN A 228 -5.85 -7.26 4.66
N SER A 229 -5.94 -6.58 3.51
CA SER A 229 -6.66 -5.32 3.33
C SER A 229 -8.15 -5.46 3.65
N GLY A 230 -8.79 -6.53 3.16
CA GLY A 230 -10.19 -6.84 3.44
C GLY A 230 -10.45 -7.16 4.90
N MET A 231 -9.55 -7.92 5.53
CA MET A 231 -9.64 -8.20 6.98
C MET A 231 -9.53 -6.91 7.80
N ALA A 232 -8.60 -6.02 7.46
CA ALA A 232 -8.47 -4.71 8.09
C ALA A 232 -9.74 -3.86 7.89
N CYS A 233 -10.35 -3.85 6.70
CA CYS A 233 -11.61 -3.16 6.43
C CYS A 233 -12.75 -3.69 7.31
N ARG A 234 -12.85 -5.01 7.47
CA ARG A 234 -13.87 -5.64 8.33
C ARG A 234 -13.73 -5.21 9.79
N GLU A 235 -12.50 -5.23 10.33
CA GLU A 235 -12.23 -4.80 11.70
C GLU A 235 -12.51 -3.30 11.92
N LEU A 236 -12.28 -2.48 10.90
CA LEU A 236 -12.50 -1.03 10.95
C LEU A 236 -13.89 -0.58 10.49
N SER A 237 -14.80 -1.51 10.21
CA SER A 237 -16.14 -1.21 9.68
C SER A 237 -16.10 -0.33 8.42
N ARG A 238 -15.20 -0.67 7.47
CA ARG A 238 -15.15 -0.08 6.13
C ARG A 238 -15.80 -1.01 5.12
N ASN A 239 -16.38 -0.45 4.07
CA ASN A 239 -16.85 -1.23 2.93
C ASN A 239 -15.63 -1.65 2.10
N TYR A 240 -15.72 -2.81 1.46
CA TYR A 240 -14.58 -3.40 0.75
C TYR A 240 -14.98 -4.03 -0.57
N ILE A 241 -14.19 -3.75 -1.60
CA ILE A 241 -14.17 -4.48 -2.87
C ILE A 241 -12.74 -4.98 -3.07
N GLY A 242 -12.58 -6.29 -3.27
CA GLY A 242 -11.29 -6.92 -3.55
C GLY A 242 -11.32 -7.66 -4.89
N ILE A 243 -10.22 -7.57 -5.65
CA ILE A 243 -10.04 -8.32 -6.90
C ILE A 243 -8.75 -9.12 -6.81
N GLU A 244 -8.79 -10.39 -7.19
CA GLU A 244 -7.62 -11.27 -7.23
C GLU A 244 -7.70 -12.16 -8.47
N MET A 245 -6.67 -12.08 -9.30
CA MET A 245 -6.60 -12.85 -10.54
C MET A 245 -6.29 -14.33 -10.28
N SER A 246 -5.44 -14.61 -9.29
CA SER A 246 -5.06 -15.98 -8.96
C SER A 246 -6.18 -16.73 -8.25
N LYS A 247 -6.77 -17.71 -8.93
CA LYS A 247 -7.77 -18.60 -8.32
C LYS A 247 -7.27 -19.29 -7.04
N VAL A 248 -5.98 -19.61 -6.98
CA VAL A 248 -5.36 -20.27 -5.81
C VAL A 248 -5.40 -19.38 -4.57
N PHE A 249 -5.16 -18.08 -4.71
CA PHE A 249 -5.27 -17.14 -3.59
C PHE A 249 -6.72 -16.76 -3.30
N PHE A 250 -7.52 -16.58 -4.32
CA PHE A 250 -8.94 -16.31 -4.17
C PHE A 250 -9.68 -17.39 -3.37
N ASP A 251 -9.48 -18.67 -3.72
CA ASP A 251 -10.16 -19.80 -3.06
C ASP A 251 -9.74 -19.99 -1.58
N LYS A 252 -8.60 -19.43 -1.14
CA LYS A 252 -8.17 -19.45 0.27
C LYS A 252 -8.91 -18.45 1.16
N VAL A 253 -9.55 -17.46 0.56
CA VAL A 253 -10.18 -16.34 1.26
C VAL A 253 -11.71 -16.49 1.28
N LYS A 254 -12.25 -17.26 0.34
CA LYS A 254 -13.67 -17.58 0.24
C LYS A 254 -14.11 -18.52 1.35
#